data_c9a9ca2cc13282dd5f8db45fcb914b70
#
_entry.id   c9a9ca2cc13282dd5f8db45fcb914b70
#
_cell.length_a   1.000
_cell.length_b   1.000
_cell.length_c   1.000
_cell.angle_alpha   90.00
_cell.angle_beta   90.00
_cell.angle_gamma   90.00
#
_symmetry.space_group_name_H-M   'P 1'
#
loop_
_entity.id
_entity.type
_entity.pdbx_description
1 polymer ?
#
loop_
_entity_poly.entity_id
_entity_poly.type
_entity_poly.pdbx_seq_one_letter_code
_entity_poly.pdbx_strand_id
1 'polypeptide(L)'
;FGIEDFICLLVIAAPFFILGTIGALIYRVVQINKQKRKGKLLTLVLLPFLSAPVEEFIKSPSEIYNVKSEVFIDATPEKIWNNIVEVQTIDMKEYNSGFFNSIGIPRPIRATVDHKALGGRRIGNFEGGLMFIETITEYDENKKVSFNIKIDPSTVRQKVFDQHVLNGNYFNFVNATYELTELKNGQVKLSLSSSFQLTSTINFYGKFWGDIILTDFQ
;
A
#
# COMPACT_ATOMS: atom_id res chain seq x y z
N PHE A 1 5.22 0.63 -23.52
CA PHE A 1 4.55 0.60 -22.21
C PHE A 1 5.37 -0.34 -21.34
N GLY A 2 6.04 0.19 -20.28
CA GLY A 2 6.75 -0.63 -19.32
C GLY A 2 5.77 -1.38 -18.40
N ILE A 3 6.21 -2.50 -17.85
CA ILE A 3 5.44 -3.28 -16.85
C ILE A 3 5.04 -2.39 -15.65
N GLU A 4 5.78 -1.32 -15.46
CA GLU A 4 5.63 -0.33 -14.38
C GLU A 4 4.34 0.48 -14.46
N ASP A 5 3.84 0.71 -15.67
CA ASP A 5 2.56 1.40 -15.88
C ASP A 5 1.38 0.44 -15.74
N PHE A 6 1.64 -0.87 -15.69
CA PHE A 6 0.59 -1.88 -15.61
C PHE A 6 -0.18 -1.82 -14.29
N ILE A 7 0.47 -1.55 -13.18
CA ILE A 7 -0.20 -1.41 -11.88
C ILE A 7 -1.15 -0.21 -11.87
N CYS A 8 -0.74 0.93 -12.43
CA CYS A 8 -1.61 2.10 -12.58
C CYS A 8 -2.83 1.77 -13.44
N LEU A 9 -2.60 1.08 -14.55
CA LEU A 9 -3.66 0.68 -15.47
C LEU A 9 -4.65 -0.28 -14.80
N LEU A 10 -4.16 -1.23 -14.02
CA LEU A 10 -4.97 -2.18 -13.26
C LEU A 10 -5.82 -1.48 -12.21
N VAL A 11 -5.23 -0.58 -11.43
CA VAL A 11 -5.94 0.18 -10.39
C VAL A 11 -6.99 1.10 -11.01
N ILE A 12 -6.66 1.82 -12.09
CA ILE A 12 -7.59 2.77 -12.72
C ILE A 12 -8.67 2.06 -13.53
N ALA A 13 -8.33 1.00 -14.27
CA ALA A 13 -9.28 0.34 -15.16
C ALA A 13 -10.32 -0.54 -14.44
N ALA A 14 -9.98 -1.08 -13.26
CA ALA A 14 -10.86 -1.99 -12.53
C ALA A 14 -12.28 -1.42 -12.28
N PRO A 15 -12.48 -0.20 -11.75
CA PRO A 15 -13.82 0.35 -11.55
C PRO A 15 -14.57 0.56 -12.87
N PHE A 16 -13.88 0.94 -13.95
CA PHE A 16 -14.52 1.09 -15.26
C PHE A 16 -15.03 -0.23 -15.83
N PHE A 17 -14.27 -1.32 -15.68
CA PHE A 17 -14.72 -2.65 -16.09
C PHE A 17 -15.92 -3.12 -15.27
N ILE A 18 -15.89 -2.92 -13.94
CA ILE A 18 -17.01 -3.29 -13.06
C ILE A 18 -18.26 -2.51 -13.40
N LEU A 19 -18.16 -1.18 -13.44
CA LEU A 19 -19.29 -0.29 -13.74
C LEU A 19 -19.83 -0.50 -15.17
N GLY A 20 -18.93 -0.68 -16.14
CA GLY A 20 -19.29 -0.99 -17.52
C GLY A 20 -20.05 -2.32 -17.66
N THR A 21 -19.60 -3.36 -16.95
CA THR A 21 -20.26 -4.67 -16.91
C THR A 21 -21.65 -4.57 -16.27
N ILE A 22 -21.77 -3.89 -15.12
CA ILE A 22 -23.05 -3.65 -14.45
C ILE A 22 -23.98 -2.87 -15.36
N GLY A 23 -23.51 -1.81 -16.01
CA GLY A 23 -24.28 -1.01 -16.96
C GLY A 23 -24.78 -1.84 -18.14
N ALA A 24 -23.95 -2.70 -18.70
CA ALA A 24 -24.33 -3.60 -19.80
C ALA A 24 -25.39 -4.63 -19.37
N LEU A 25 -25.27 -5.18 -18.15
CA LEU A 25 -26.27 -6.11 -17.60
C LEU A 25 -27.62 -5.42 -17.36
N ILE A 26 -27.61 -4.24 -16.76
CA ILE A 26 -28.82 -3.42 -16.55
C ILE A 26 -29.48 -3.10 -17.91
N TYR A 27 -28.69 -2.66 -18.89
CA TYR A 27 -29.18 -2.38 -20.24
C TYR A 27 -29.83 -3.62 -20.86
N ARG A 28 -29.21 -4.80 -20.76
CA ARG A 28 -29.77 -6.06 -21.26
C ARG A 28 -31.11 -6.40 -20.61
N VAL A 29 -31.22 -6.30 -19.28
CA VAL A 29 -32.46 -6.56 -18.56
C VAL A 29 -33.58 -5.59 -18.98
N VAL A 30 -33.26 -4.31 -19.13
CA VAL A 30 -34.20 -3.28 -19.59
C VAL A 30 -34.65 -3.52 -21.05
N GLN A 31 -33.74 -3.93 -21.93
CA GLN A 31 -34.04 -4.24 -23.32
C GLN A 31 -34.95 -5.48 -23.46
N ILE A 32 -34.74 -6.52 -22.69
CA ILE A 32 -35.57 -7.74 -22.70
C ILE A 32 -37.02 -7.38 -22.30
N ASN A 33 -37.16 -6.43 -21.36
CA ASN A 33 -38.50 -6.01 -20.88
C ASN A 33 -39.19 -4.91 -21.71
N LYS A 34 -38.48 -4.25 -22.66
CA LYS A 34 -39.02 -3.12 -23.43
C LYS A 34 -38.67 -3.22 -24.91
N GLN A 35 -39.51 -3.93 -25.67
CA GLN A 35 -39.38 -4.06 -27.13
C GLN A 35 -39.63 -2.77 -27.92
N LYS A 36 -39.83 -1.60 -27.27
CA LYS A 36 -40.08 -0.32 -27.96
C LYS A 36 -39.67 0.89 -27.11
N ARG A 37 -38.44 1.33 -27.20
CA ARG A 37 -38.10 2.76 -27.03
C ARG A 37 -36.74 3.06 -27.69
N LYS A 38 -36.78 3.66 -28.86
CA LYS A 38 -35.65 4.31 -29.51
C LYS A 38 -35.36 5.63 -28.74
N GLY A 39 -34.13 5.85 -28.35
CA GLY A 39 -33.64 7.15 -27.95
C GLY A 39 -33.35 7.28 -26.44
N LYS A 40 -32.16 7.79 -26.19
CA LYS A 40 -31.60 8.44 -24.97
C LYS A 40 -30.37 7.76 -24.35
N LEU A 41 -29.45 7.29 -25.20
CA LEU A 41 -28.11 6.88 -24.74
C LEU A 41 -27.17 8.10 -24.51
N LEU A 42 -27.50 9.23 -25.16
CA LEU A 42 -26.61 10.42 -25.14
C LEU A 42 -26.53 11.11 -23.78
N THR A 43 -27.59 11.03 -22.97
CA THR A 43 -27.67 11.71 -21.67
C THR A 43 -26.72 11.10 -20.63
N LEU A 44 -26.47 9.78 -20.72
CA LEU A 44 -25.59 9.10 -19.77
C LEU A 44 -24.11 9.44 -19.98
N VAL A 45 -23.71 9.74 -21.22
CA VAL A 45 -22.32 10.14 -21.56
C VAL A 45 -21.99 11.55 -21.05
N LEU A 46 -22.98 12.41 -20.90
CA LEU A 46 -22.79 13.79 -20.43
C LEU A 46 -22.71 13.88 -18.89
N LEU A 47 -23.15 12.86 -18.17
CA LEU A 47 -23.23 12.86 -16.71
C LEU A 47 -21.87 13.07 -16.02
N PRO A 48 -20.75 12.42 -16.44
CA PRO A 48 -19.42 12.69 -15.89
C PRO A 48 -18.95 14.14 -16.11
N PHE A 49 -19.29 14.75 -17.22
CA PHE A 49 -18.90 16.14 -17.50
C PHE A 49 -19.69 17.15 -16.65
N LEU A 50 -20.86 16.79 -16.19
CA LEU A 50 -21.67 17.61 -15.28
C LEU A 50 -21.26 17.40 -13.82
N SER A 51 -20.72 16.23 -13.46
CA SER A 51 -20.26 15.96 -12.08
C SER A 51 -18.87 16.54 -11.79
N ALA A 52 -18.00 16.63 -12.78
CA ALA A 52 -16.63 17.10 -12.60
C ALA A 52 -16.50 18.47 -11.89
N PRO A 53 -17.27 19.53 -12.23
CA PRO A 53 -17.21 20.80 -11.51
C PRO A 53 -17.70 20.71 -10.06
N VAL A 54 -18.57 19.75 -9.75
CA VAL A 54 -19.12 19.56 -8.40
C VAL A 54 -18.09 18.90 -7.48
N GLU A 55 -17.25 18.03 -8.04
CA GLU A 55 -16.18 17.33 -7.29
C GLU A 55 -15.14 18.30 -6.73
N GLU A 56 -14.87 19.40 -7.41
CA GLU A 56 -13.91 20.43 -6.95
C GLU A 56 -14.33 21.09 -5.62
N PHE A 57 -15.64 21.13 -5.33
CA PHE A 57 -16.18 21.68 -4.07
C PHE A 57 -16.23 20.66 -2.93
N ILE A 58 -15.99 19.38 -3.21
CA ILE A 58 -16.00 18.31 -2.20
C ILE A 58 -14.61 18.17 -1.61
N LYS A 59 -14.44 18.53 -0.35
CA LYS A 59 -13.16 18.30 0.35
C LYS A 59 -12.94 16.80 0.51
N SER A 60 -11.79 16.35 0.06
CA SER A 60 -11.37 14.94 0.25
C SER A 60 -11.12 14.66 1.73
N PRO A 61 -11.83 13.72 2.34
CA PRO A 61 -11.56 13.32 3.73
C PRO A 61 -10.20 12.65 3.83
N SER A 62 -9.50 12.92 4.92
CA SER A 62 -8.23 12.27 5.25
C SER A 62 -8.47 11.25 6.35
N GLU A 63 -8.11 9.99 6.07
CA GLU A 63 -8.35 8.86 6.97
C GLU A 63 -7.11 8.00 7.11
N ILE A 64 -6.89 7.45 8.32
CA ILE A 64 -5.78 6.55 8.62
C ILE A 64 -6.31 5.12 8.68
N TYR A 65 -5.62 4.23 7.98
CA TYR A 65 -5.92 2.80 7.93
C TYR A 65 -4.73 1.99 8.45
N ASN A 66 -5.03 0.78 8.94
CA ASN A 66 -4.02 -0.15 9.45
C ASN A 66 -4.11 -1.48 8.71
N VAL A 67 -2.96 -2.03 8.39
CA VAL A 67 -2.79 -3.41 7.90
C VAL A 67 -1.95 -4.16 8.91
N LYS A 68 -2.30 -5.41 9.19
CA LYS A 68 -1.59 -6.26 10.14
C LYS A 68 -1.34 -7.63 9.54
N SER A 69 -0.11 -8.10 9.64
CA SER A 69 0.31 -9.45 9.29
C SER A 69 0.95 -10.13 10.49
N GLU A 70 0.80 -11.45 10.58
CA GLU A 70 1.36 -12.24 11.66
C GLU A 70 2.07 -13.48 11.09
N VAL A 71 3.24 -13.80 11.64
CA VAL A 71 3.99 -15.01 11.30
C VAL A 71 4.49 -15.67 12.57
N PHE A 72 4.53 -17.00 12.57
CA PHE A 72 5.06 -17.82 13.66
C PHE A 72 6.46 -18.30 13.28
N ILE A 73 7.45 -18.01 14.15
CA ILE A 73 8.86 -18.25 13.87
C ILE A 73 9.42 -19.15 14.97
N ASP A 74 10.12 -20.18 14.55
CA ASP A 74 10.82 -21.11 15.44
C ASP A 74 12.25 -20.59 15.69
N ALA A 75 12.35 -19.53 16.46
CA ALA A 75 13.60 -18.88 16.86
C ALA A 75 13.40 -18.09 18.14
N THR A 76 14.52 -17.72 18.81
CA THR A 76 14.46 -16.88 20.02
C THR A 76 14.11 -15.43 19.70
N PRO A 77 13.47 -14.69 20.63
CA PRO A 77 13.15 -13.28 20.42
C PRO A 77 14.35 -12.43 20.02
N GLU A 78 15.52 -12.65 20.63
CA GLU A 78 16.75 -11.90 20.34
C GLU A 78 17.23 -12.11 18.91
N LYS A 79 17.14 -13.34 18.41
CA LYS A 79 17.53 -13.65 17.04
C LYS A 79 16.61 -12.97 16.03
N ILE A 80 15.30 -12.97 16.28
CA ILE A 80 14.31 -12.28 15.45
C ILE A 80 14.54 -10.77 15.53
N TRP A 81 14.69 -10.23 16.75
CA TRP A 81 14.88 -8.82 17.02
C TRP A 81 16.03 -8.20 16.24
N ASN A 82 17.18 -8.86 16.26
CA ASN A 82 18.36 -8.41 15.53
C ASN A 82 18.17 -8.32 14.02
N ASN A 83 17.23 -9.10 13.46
CA ASN A 83 16.94 -9.11 12.03
C ASN A 83 15.78 -8.19 11.62
N ILE A 84 14.97 -7.69 12.56
CA ILE A 84 13.91 -6.73 12.24
C ILE A 84 14.32 -5.28 12.49
N VAL A 85 15.11 -5.02 13.55
CA VAL A 85 15.59 -3.65 13.85
C VAL A 85 16.62 -3.20 12.81
N GLU A 86 17.51 -4.09 12.41
CA GLU A 86 18.50 -3.88 11.38
C GLU A 86 18.49 -5.05 10.41
N VAL A 87 18.27 -4.76 9.14
CA VAL A 87 18.18 -5.80 8.11
C VAL A 87 19.43 -5.76 7.25
N GLN A 88 20.19 -6.86 7.28
CA GLN A 88 21.33 -7.05 6.39
C GLN A 88 20.86 -7.09 4.94
N THR A 89 21.80 -7.00 4.01
CA THR A 89 21.46 -7.09 2.58
C THR A 89 20.79 -8.43 2.30
N ILE A 90 19.54 -8.38 1.85
CA ILE A 90 18.72 -9.55 1.51
C ILE A 90 19.23 -10.12 0.18
N ASP A 91 19.67 -11.38 0.19
CA ASP A 91 20.04 -12.07 -1.06
C ASP A 91 18.78 -12.29 -1.90
N MET A 92 18.92 -12.09 -3.22
CA MET A 92 17.86 -12.35 -4.20
C MET A 92 17.31 -13.78 -4.16
N LYS A 93 18.13 -14.74 -3.68
CA LYS A 93 17.72 -16.15 -3.53
C LYS A 93 16.85 -16.40 -2.30
N GLU A 94 16.95 -15.54 -1.30
CA GLU A 94 16.21 -15.63 -0.04
C GLU A 94 14.89 -14.87 -0.10
N TYR A 95 14.75 -13.96 -1.08
CA TYR A 95 13.57 -13.15 -1.24
C TYR A 95 12.53 -13.83 -2.12
N ASN A 96 11.38 -14.15 -1.53
CA ASN A 96 10.24 -14.65 -2.30
C ASN A 96 9.45 -13.43 -2.83
N SER A 97 9.62 -13.12 -4.11
CA SER A 97 8.95 -11.98 -4.75
C SER A 97 7.44 -12.15 -4.74
N GLY A 98 6.73 -11.22 -4.13
CA GLY A 98 5.28 -11.12 -4.22
C GLY A 98 4.80 -10.70 -5.62
N PHE A 99 3.50 -10.78 -5.83
CA PHE A 99 2.89 -10.39 -7.11
C PHE A 99 3.20 -8.93 -7.46
N PHE A 100 3.09 -8.02 -6.49
CA PHE A 100 3.30 -6.60 -6.74
C PHE A 100 4.75 -6.24 -7.06
N ASN A 101 5.72 -6.98 -6.53
CA ASN A 101 7.11 -6.79 -6.94
C ASN A 101 7.32 -7.15 -8.41
N SER A 102 6.65 -8.21 -8.90
CA SER A 102 6.75 -8.62 -10.30
C SER A 102 6.16 -7.59 -11.28
N ILE A 103 5.25 -6.74 -10.83
CA ILE A 103 4.62 -5.67 -11.62
C ILE A 103 5.16 -4.27 -11.30
N GLY A 104 6.28 -4.17 -10.55
CA GLY A 104 7.06 -2.95 -10.45
C GLY A 104 7.15 -2.30 -9.08
N ILE A 105 6.49 -2.80 -8.03
CA ILE A 105 6.72 -2.31 -6.66
C ILE A 105 8.14 -2.69 -6.21
N PRO A 106 8.94 -1.72 -5.69
CA PRO A 106 10.33 -1.97 -5.35
C PRO A 106 10.46 -2.90 -4.16
N ARG A 107 11.41 -3.87 -4.25
CA ARG A 107 11.71 -4.77 -3.15
C ARG A 107 12.60 -4.09 -2.12
N PRO A 108 12.47 -4.45 -0.83
CA PRO A 108 13.43 -4.06 0.18
C PRO A 108 14.79 -4.72 -0.09
N ILE A 109 15.88 -3.98 0.14
CA ILE A 109 17.24 -4.48 -0.03
C ILE A 109 17.90 -4.65 1.33
N ARG A 110 17.82 -3.64 2.19
CA ARG A 110 18.42 -3.63 3.52
C ARG A 110 17.81 -2.51 4.35
N ALA A 111 18.00 -2.59 5.68
CA ALA A 111 17.69 -1.47 6.56
C ALA A 111 18.83 -1.29 7.58
N THR A 112 19.37 -0.09 7.66
CA THR A 112 20.45 0.26 8.59
C THR A 112 19.95 1.24 9.64
N VAL A 113 20.40 1.10 10.88
CA VAL A 113 20.04 1.98 11.99
C VAL A 113 21.29 2.64 12.57
N ASP A 114 21.22 3.91 12.92
CA ASP A 114 22.34 4.64 13.53
C ASP A 114 22.51 4.28 15.01
N HIS A 115 21.40 4.16 15.75
CA HIS A 115 21.42 3.66 17.14
C HIS A 115 20.09 2.98 17.48
N LYS A 116 20.18 1.88 18.20
CA LYS A 116 19.07 1.00 18.58
C LYS A 116 18.40 1.49 19.86
N ALA A 117 17.75 2.66 19.81
CA ALA A 117 17.02 3.26 20.92
C ALA A 117 15.96 4.24 20.42
N LEU A 118 15.14 4.74 21.33
CA LEU A 118 14.16 5.79 21.05
C LEU A 118 14.83 6.98 20.36
N GLY A 119 14.24 7.46 19.27
CA GLY A 119 14.79 8.54 18.43
C GLY A 119 15.82 8.06 17.40
N GLY A 120 16.23 6.80 17.41
CA GLY A 120 17.15 6.22 16.43
C GLY A 120 16.59 6.34 15.02
N ARG A 121 17.48 6.61 14.05
CA ARG A 121 17.14 6.75 12.65
C ARG A 121 17.49 5.48 11.89
N ARG A 122 16.46 4.85 11.31
CA ARG A 122 16.60 3.68 10.45
C ARG A 122 16.38 4.08 9.02
N ILE A 123 17.22 3.62 8.10
CA ILE A 123 17.10 3.87 6.66
C ILE A 123 16.80 2.56 5.96
N GLY A 124 15.56 2.42 5.47
CA GLY A 124 15.15 1.35 4.59
C GLY A 124 15.53 1.66 3.15
N ASN A 125 16.33 0.81 2.54
CA ASN A 125 16.75 0.93 1.15
C ASN A 125 15.99 -0.07 0.29
N PHE A 126 15.45 0.42 -0.81
CA PHE A 126 14.66 -0.36 -1.76
C PHE A 126 15.26 -0.32 -3.17
N GLU A 127 14.79 -1.21 -4.04
CA GLU A 127 15.20 -1.23 -5.44
C GLU A 127 14.95 0.11 -6.14
N GLY A 128 15.85 0.43 -7.08
CA GLY A 128 15.80 1.69 -7.82
C GLY A 128 16.21 2.91 -7.01
N GLY A 129 16.84 2.71 -5.85
CA GLY A 129 17.39 3.79 -5.01
C GLY A 129 16.37 4.46 -4.09
N LEU A 130 15.12 3.96 -4.02
CA LEU A 130 14.11 4.49 -3.11
C LEU A 130 14.53 4.30 -1.65
N MET A 131 14.39 5.34 -0.82
CA MET A 131 14.74 5.31 0.59
C MET A 131 13.59 5.76 1.48
N PHE A 132 13.35 4.98 2.54
CA PHE A 132 12.47 5.34 3.64
C PHE A 132 13.31 5.77 4.83
N ILE A 133 12.96 6.92 5.39
CA ILE A 133 13.53 7.44 6.62
C ILE A 133 12.56 7.08 7.75
N GLU A 134 13.02 6.23 8.64
CA GLU A 134 12.23 5.70 9.73
C GLU A 134 12.83 6.18 11.05
N THR A 135 12.00 6.76 11.92
CA THR A 135 12.44 7.21 13.25
C THR A 135 11.82 6.32 14.30
N ILE A 136 12.62 5.74 15.17
CA ILE A 136 12.14 4.90 16.27
C ILE A 136 11.34 5.75 17.25
N THR A 137 10.06 5.44 17.42
CA THR A 137 9.11 6.14 18.30
C THR A 137 8.76 5.33 19.54
N GLU A 138 9.03 4.02 19.53
CA GLU A 138 8.89 3.13 20.67
C GLU A 138 9.96 2.04 20.56
N TYR A 139 10.60 1.69 21.68
CA TYR A 139 11.65 0.69 21.72
C TYR A 139 11.60 -0.07 23.05
N ASP A 140 11.11 -1.30 23.01
CA ASP A 140 11.17 -2.28 24.08
C ASP A 140 11.92 -3.50 23.54
N GLU A 141 13.18 -3.64 23.94
CA GLU A 141 14.11 -4.61 23.38
C GLU A 141 13.56 -6.04 23.45
N ASN A 142 13.66 -6.77 22.34
CA ASN A 142 13.15 -8.13 22.15
C ASN A 142 11.63 -8.27 22.26
N LYS A 143 10.86 -7.16 22.29
CA LYS A 143 9.41 -7.19 22.40
C LYS A 143 8.71 -6.32 21.38
N LYS A 144 9.06 -5.04 21.32
CA LYS A 144 8.32 -4.10 20.47
C LYS A 144 9.19 -2.96 19.96
N VAL A 145 9.09 -2.67 18.67
CA VAL A 145 9.66 -1.47 18.07
C VAL A 145 8.65 -0.84 17.13
N SER A 146 8.48 0.49 17.26
CA SER A 146 7.63 1.28 16.37
C SER A 146 8.47 2.33 15.66
N PHE A 147 8.15 2.54 14.38
CA PHE A 147 8.82 3.51 13.52
C PHE A 147 7.80 4.50 12.95
N ASN A 148 8.13 5.77 12.99
CA ASN A 148 7.47 6.76 12.16
C ASN A 148 8.16 6.80 10.79
N ILE A 149 7.40 6.73 9.70
CA ILE A 149 7.94 6.51 8.35
C ILE A 149 7.79 7.79 7.53
N LYS A 150 8.88 8.21 6.89
CA LYS A 150 8.88 9.25 5.87
C LYS A 150 9.63 8.78 4.64
N ILE A 151 9.11 9.10 3.47
CA ILE A 151 9.82 8.84 2.21
C ILE A 151 10.74 10.02 1.94
N ASP A 152 11.96 9.74 1.47
CA ASP A 152 12.82 10.80 0.94
C ASP A 152 12.37 11.13 -0.49
N PRO A 153 11.77 12.32 -0.72
CA PRO A 153 11.23 12.68 -2.03
C PRO A 153 12.28 12.68 -3.14
N SER A 154 13.56 12.92 -2.79
CA SER A 154 14.67 12.93 -3.77
C SER A 154 15.00 11.55 -4.33
N THR A 155 14.55 10.49 -3.64
CA THR A 155 14.80 9.09 -3.98
C THR A 155 13.64 8.41 -4.68
N VAL A 156 12.48 9.07 -4.78
CA VAL A 156 11.30 8.53 -5.46
C VAL A 156 11.62 8.32 -6.95
N ARG A 157 11.46 7.08 -7.40
CA ARG A 157 11.76 6.70 -8.78
C ARG A 157 10.89 7.49 -9.76
N GLN A 158 11.42 7.76 -10.96
CA GLN A 158 10.71 8.48 -12.03
C GLN A 158 9.70 7.56 -12.76
N LYS A 159 8.95 6.76 -12.00
CA LYS A 159 7.88 5.89 -12.47
C LYS A 159 6.54 6.53 -12.16
N VAL A 160 5.59 6.37 -13.05
CA VAL A 160 4.27 7.01 -12.92
C VAL A 160 3.59 6.64 -11.60
N PHE A 161 3.59 5.36 -11.24
CA PHE A 161 3.01 4.88 -9.99
C PHE A 161 3.69 5.51 -8.77
N ASP A 162 5.03 5.47 -8.71
CA ASP A 162 5.77 5.99 -7.57
C ASP A 162 5.57 7.50 -7.40
N GLN A 163 5.58 8.26 -8.49
CA GLN A 163 5.37 9.71 -8.46
C GLN A 163 3.95 10.06 -7.98
N HIS A 164 2.94 9.32 -8.42
CA HIS A 164 1.56 9.58 -7.98
C HIS A 164 1.29 9.14 -6.55
N VAL A 165 1.82 7.99 -6.15
CA VAL A 165 1.53 7.41 -4.83
C VAL A 165 2.46 7.95 -3.76
N LEU A 166 3.78 7.93 -3.99
CA LEU A 166 4.78 8.23 -2.98
C LEU A 166 5.16 9.72 -2.91
N ASN A 167 4.98 10.46 -4.00
CA ASN A 167 5.25 11.91 -4.08
C ASN A 167 3.97 12.74 -4.17
N GLY A 168 2.81 12.09 -4.24
CA GLY A 168 1.50 12.73 -4.26
C GLY A 168 0.97 13.05 -2.85
N ASN A 169 -0.15 13.78 -2.80
CA ASN A 169 -0.82 14.16 -1.55
C ASN A 169 -1.91 13.16 -1.12
N TYR A 170 -2.07 12.06 -1.86
CA TYR A 170 -3.20 11.13 -1.68
C TYR A 170 -2.89 9.98 -0.74
N PHE A 171 -1.61 9.60 -0.62
CA PHE A 171 -1.14 8.48 0.17
C PHE A 171 0.11 8.88 0.96
N ASN A 172 0.15 8.51 2.26
CA ASN A 172 1.32 8.65 3.09
C ASN A 172 1.47 7.42 4.00
N PHE A 173 2.69 6.91 4.12
CA PHE A 173 3.01 6.02 5.24
C PHE A 173 3.00 6.83 6.53
N VAL A 174 2.48 6.24 7.61
CA VAL A 174 2.44 6.88 8.93
C VAL A 174 3.43 6.20 9.86
N ASN A 175 3.22 4.93 10.15
CA ASN A 175 4.08 4.17 11.02
C ASN A 175 4.09 2.68 10.67
N ALA A 176 5.09 1.98 11.22
CA ALA A 176 5.10 0.52 11.30
C ALA A 176 5.50 0.10 12.71
N THR A 177 4.91 -0.99 13.19
CA THR A 177 5.19 -1.56 14.51
C THR A 177 5.44 -3.05 14.36
N TYR A 178 6.57 -3.51 14.85
CA TYR A 178 6.89 -4.92 15.04
C TYR A 178 6.71 -5.28 16.51
N GLU A 179 6.00 -6.37 16.76
CA GLU A 179 5.75 -6.88 18.10
C GLU A 179 6.03 -8.38 18.16
N LEU A 180 6.82 -8.81 19.14
CA LEU A 180 7.17 -10.20 19.40
C LEU A 180 6.39 -10.71 20.60
N THR A 181 5.75 -11.85 20.46
CA THR A 181 5.04 -12.53 21.55
C THR A 181 5.53 -13.98 21.64
N GLU A 182 6.15 -14.36 22.75
CA GLU A 182 6.53 -15.73 23.01
C GLU A 182 5.29 -16.59 23.29
N LEU A 183 5.24 -17.77 22.66
CA LEU A 183 4.16 -18.73 22.81
C LEU A 183 4.57 -19.89 23.71
N LYS A 184 3.59 -20.53 24.32
CA LYS A 184 3.81 -21.67 25.23
C LYS A 184 4.50 -22.88 24.57
N ASN A 185 4.44 -22.98 23.26
CA ASN A 185 5.09 -24.05 22.48
C ASN A 185 6.55 -23.74 22.11
N GLY A 186 7.11 -22.61 22.58
CA GLY A 186 8.47 -22.18 22.29
C GLY A 186 8.65 -21.39 21.01
N GLN A 187 7.61 -21.20 20.22
CA GLN A 187 7.63 -20.34 19.04
C GLN A 187 7.42 -18.89 19.43
N VAL A 188 7.86 -17.99 18.57
CA VAL A 188 7.60 -16.54 18.69
C VAL A 188 6.63 -16.11 17.59
N LYS A 189 5.56 -15.45 17.98
CA LYS A 189 4.68 -14.76 17.05
C LYS A 189 5.26 -13.36 16.81
N LEU A 190 5.62 -13.09 15.56
CA LEU A 190 5.96 -11.77 15.05
C LEU A 190 4.70 -11.17 14.42
N SER A 191 4.26 -10.01 14.92
CA SER A 191 3.19 -9.21 14.36
C SER A 191 3.79 -7.94 13.76
N LEU A 192 3.51 -7.68 12.49
CA LEU A 192 3.80 -6.43 11.82
C LEU A 192 2.50 -5.67 11.56
N SER A 193 2.41 -4.45 12.07
CA SER A 193 1.31 -3.52 11.81
C SER A 193 1.85 -2.30 11.10
N SER A 194 1.23 -1.91 9.99
CA SER A 194 1.57 -0.70 9.25
C SER A 194 0.36 0.20 9.12
N SER A 195 0.54 1.50 9.38
CA SER A 195 -0.50 2.51 9.20
C SER A 195 -0.18 3.36 7.99
N PHE A 196 -1.20 3.66 7.21
CA PHE A 196 -1.13 4.58 6.08
C PHE A 196 -2.33 5.53 6.07
N GLN A 197 -2.12 6.70 5.54
CA GLN A 197 -3.12 7.75 5.40
C GLN A 197 -3.55 7.86 3.95
N LEU A 198 -4.86 7.95 3.72
CA LEU A 198 -5.44 8.26 2.42
C LEU A 198 -6.19 9.59 2.50
N THR A 199 -6.08 10.39 1.44
CA THR A 199 -6.79 11.65 1.30
C THR A 199 -7.46 11.68 -0.06
N SER A 200 -8.69 11.16 -0.13
CA SER A 200 -9.46 11.03 -1.37
C SER A 200 -10.96 10.96 -1.07
N THR A 201 -11.79 11.32 -2.03
CA THR A 201 -13.24 11.10 -1.99
C THR A 201 -13.63 9.63 -2.13
N ILE A 202 -12.71 8.79 -2.60
CA ILE A 202 -12.88 7.34 -2.78
C ILE A 202 -11.93 6.54 -1.89
N ASN A 203 -11.73 6.98 -0.64
CA ASN A 203 -10.83 6.31 0.32
C ASN A 203 -11.11 4.81 0.48
N PHE A 204 -12.38 4.37 0.40
CA PHE A 204 -12.73 2.95 0.44
C PHE A 204 -12.04 2.12 -0.66
N TYR A 205 -11.90 2.71 -1.85
CA TYR A 205 -11.21 2.08 -2.99
C TYR A 205 -9.69 2.09 -2.79
N GLY A 206 -9.15 3.22 -2.34
CA GLY A 206 -7.74 3.34 -1.98
C GLY A 206 -7.34 2.39 -0.86
N LYS A 207 -8.22 2.22 0.16
CA LYS A 207 -8.03 1.24 1.24
C LYS A 207 -7.94 -0.19 0.72
N PHE A 208 -8.85 -0.59 -0.17
CA PHE A 208 -8.83 -1.92 -0.77
C PHE A 208 -7.47 -2.24 -1.42
N TRP A 209 -6.93 -1.33 -2.22
CA TRP A 209 -5.62 -1.50 -2.84
C TRP A 209 -4.48 -1.41 -1.84
N GLY A 210 -4.56 -0.48 -0.89
CA GLY A 210 -3.59 -0.33 0.19
C GLY A 210 -3.47 -1.60 1.04
N ASP A 211 -4.60 -2.19 1.43
CA ASP A 211 -4.61 -3.44 2.19
C ASP A 211 -3.93 -4.59 1.43
N ILE A 212 -4.27 -4.77 0.15
CA ILE A 212 -3.70 -5.85 -0.67
C ILE A 212 -2.20 -5.64 -0.89
N ILE A 213 -1.78 -4.44 -1.30
CA ILE A 213 -0.38 -4.13 -1.59
C ILE A 213 0.47 -4.24 -0.33
N LEU A 214 0.02 -3.69 0.79
CA LEU A 214 0.79 -3.72 2.03
C LEU A 214 0.83 -5.12 2.66
N THR A 215 -0.22 -5.93 2.50
CA THR A 215 -0.20 -7.33 2.95
C THR A 215 0.80 -8.16 2.14
N ASP A 216 0.88 -7.95 0.82
CA ASP A 216 1.88 -8.62 -0.04
C ASP A 216 3.32 -8.17 0.27
N PHE A 217 3.46 -6.94 0.78
CA PHE A 217 4.75 -6.33 1.12
C PHE A 217 5.25 -6.71 2.52
N GLN A 218 4.37 -7.07 3.45
CA GLN A 218 4.67 -7.47 4.84
C GLN A 218 5.07 -8.95 4.95
#